data_dcba70006636d303664b7c0ccc97ff3b
#
_entry.id   dcba70006636d303664b7c0ccc97ff3b
#
_cell.length_a   1.000
_cell.length_b   1.000
_cell.length_c   1.000
_cell.angle_alpha   90.00
_cell.angle_beta   90.00
_cell.angle_gamma   90.00
#
_symmetry.space_group_name_H-M   'P 1'
#
loop_
_entity.id
_entity.type
_entity.pdbx_description
1 polymer ?
#
loop_
_entity_poly.entity_id
_entity_poly.type
_entity_poly.pdbx_seq_one_letter_code
_entity_poly.pdbx_strand_id
1 'polypeptide(L)'
;QNDTITYVISIVNAGTLAYTGLTITDNLGAYPYNTTSLVPLDYMEGTAKYYINGVLQPAPAATAGPPLVINGITVPAGGNAVIVYEAEVNPYAPLAATGNIVNTATITGGGITPIEVTETVVTDNEPLLNITKSISPVPVTENGTLTYTFLIQNTGNTAADAATAAEIIDTFDPILSNIAVS
;
A
#
# COMPACT_ATOMS: atom_id res chain seq x y z
N GLN A 1 0.00 4.51 4.05
CA GLN A 1 1.29 3.94 3.57
C GLN A 1 1.90 3.06 4.66
N ASN A 2 2.60 2.01 4.26
CA ASN A 2 3.18 0.97 5.12
C ASN A 2 2.14 0.11 5.86
N ASP A 3 0.86 0.20 5.50
CA ASP A 3 -0.15 -0.71 6.01
C ASP A 3 -0.04 -2.06 5.30
N THR A 4 -0.16 -3.13 6.05
CA THR A 4 -0.16 -4.49 5.51
C THR A 4 -1.59 -4.95 5.25
N ILE A 5 -1.83 -5.46 4.06
CA ILE A 5 -3.10 -6.03 3.63
C ILE A 5 -2.92 -7.53 3.45
N THR A 6 -3.82 -8.33 4.04
CA THR A 6 -3.87 -9.77 3.83
C THR A 6 -4.93 -10.10 2.77
N TYR A 7 -4.51 -10.69 1.68
CA TYR A 7 -5.39 -11.20 0.63
C TYR A 7 -5.68 -12.68 0.83
N VAL A 8 -6.93 -13.06 0.60
CA VAL A 8 -7.41 -14.45 0.68
C VAL A 8 -8.14 -14.78 -0.60
N ILE A 9 -7.60 -15.71 -1.38
CA ILE A 9 -8.24 -16.22 -2.60
C ILE A 9 -8.75 -17.62 -2.30
N SER A 10 -10.07 -17.81 -2.38
CA SER A 10 -10.73 -19.11 -2.20
C SER A 10 -11.22 -19.65 -3.53
N ILE A 11 -10.81 -20.86 -3.87
CA ILE A 11 -11.18 -21.54 -5.10
C ILE A 11 -11.95 -22.82 -4.72
N VAL A 12 -13.19 -22.93 -5.18
CA VAL A 12 -14.04 -24.09 -4.93
C VAL A 12 -14.23 -24.87 -6.24
N ASN A 13 -13.98 -26.17 -6.19
CA ASN A 13 -14.21 -27.08 -7.31
C ASN A 13 -15.41 -27.97 -6.99
N ALA A 14 -16.56 -27.66 -7.54
CA ALA A 14 -17.77 -28.46 -7.40
C ALA A 14 -17.84 -29.66 -8.39
N GLY A 15 -16.84 -29.79 -9.26
CA GLY A 15 -16.77 -30.86 -10.27
C GLY A 15 -16.23 -32.16 -9.71
N THR A 16 -16.25 -33.20 -10.55
CA THR A 16 -15.81 -34.57 -10.24
C THR A 16 -14.35 -34.84 -10.59
N LEU A 17 -13.66 -33.88 -11.24
CA LEU A 17 -12.24 -33.97 -11.60
C LEU A 17 -11.43 -32.88 -10.88
N ALA A 18 -10.22 -33.23 -10.47
CA ALA A 18 -9.31 -32.26 -9.89
C ALA A 18 -8.72 -31.33 -10.97
N TYR A 19 -8.51 -30.05 -10.63
CA TYR A 19 -7.72 -29.12 -11.42
C TYR A 19 -6.31 -29.04 -10.84
N THR A 20 -5.30 -29.16 -11.70
CA THR A 20 -3.88 -29.12 -11.30
C THR A 20 -3.11 -28.10 -12.15
N GLY A 21 -2.02 -27.57 -11.60
CA GLY A 21 -1.20 -26.61 -12.33
C GLY A 21 -1.89 -25.28 -12.59
N LEU A 22 -2.80 -24.87 -11.71
CA LEU A 22 -3.38 -23.54 -11.79
C LEU A 22 -2.33 -22.48 -11.42
N THR A 23 -2.44 -21.34 -12.07
CA THR A 23 -1.62 -20.14 -11.83
C THR A 23 -2.53 -19.00 -11.43
N ILE A 24 -2.16 -18.26 -10.41
CA ILE A 24 -2.79 -17.02 -10.00
C ILE A 24 -1.85 -15.90 -10.40
N THR A 25 -2.37 -14.92 -11.15
CA THR A 25 -1.67 -13.69 -11.50
C THR A 25 -2.42 -12.52 -10.88
N ASP A 26 -1.77 -11.79 -9.99
CA ASP A 26 -2.36 -10.67 -9.27
C ASP A 26 -1.70 -9.36 -9.71
N ASN A 27 -2.50 -8.36 -10.09
CA ASN A 27 -2.01 -7.09 -10.62
C ASN A 27 -1.47 -6.13 -9.54
N LEU A 28 -1.59 -6.49 -8.25
CA LEU A 28 -1.17 -5.69 -7.11
C LEU A 28 -1.78 -4.27 -7.12
N GLY A 29 -3.02 -4.17 -7.59
CA GLY A 29 -3.74 -2.90 -7.66
C GLY A 29 -3.25 -1.95 -8.75
N ALA A 30 -2.52 -2.44 -9.75
CA ALA A 30 -1.99 -1.63 -10.84
C ALA A 30 -3.07 -0.78 -11.52
N TYR A 31 -2.80 0.52 -11.69
CA TYR A 31 -3.71 1.45 -12.31
C TYR A 31 -3.00 2.39 -13.29
N PRO A 32 -3.69 2.87 -14.35
CA PRO A 32 -3.08 3.77 -15.32
C PRO A 32 -2.82 5.16 -14.70
N TYR A 33 -1.64 5.70 -14.97
CA TYR A 33 -1.26 7.07 -14.59
C TYR A 33 -0.50 7.73 -15.73
N ASN A 34 -1.10 8.72 -16.37
CA ASN A 34 -0.60 9.35 -17.60
C ASN A 34 -0.28 8.30 -18.68
N THR A 35 0.99 8.18 -19.06
CA THR A 35 1.50 7.22 -20.08
C THR A 35 2.08 5.96 -19.47
N THR A 36 1.99 5.77 -18.17
CA THR A 36 2.56 4.63 -17.43
C THR A 36 1.49 3.96 -16.57
N SER A 37 1.87 2.91 -15.85
CA SER A 37 1.06 2.27 -14.81
C SER A 37 1.80 2.38 -13.49
N LEU A 38 1.07 2.74 -12.44
CA LEU A 38 1.56 2.70 -11.06
C LEU A 38 1.01 1.48 -10.35
N VAL A 39 1.79 0.92 -9.43
CA VAL A 39 1.42 -0.25 -8.65
C VAL A 39 1.50 0.11 -7.18
N PRO A 40 0.36 0.18 -6.48
CA PRO A 40 0.28 0.68 -5.10
C PRO A 40 0.63 -0.35 -4.03
N LEU A 41 0.79 -1.63 -4.41
CA LEU A 41 1.04 -2.73 -3.48
C LEU A 41 2.35 -3.43 -3.81
N ASP A 42 3.14 -3.70 -2.77
CA ASP A 42 4.34 -4.53 -2.84
C ASP A 42 4.07 -5.88 -2.17
N TYR A 43 4.23 -6.98 -2.89
CA TYR A 43 4.09 -8.31 -2.31
C TYR A 43 5.16 -8.56 -1.24
N MET A 44 4.76 -9.02 -0.07
CA MET A 44 5.66 -9.41 1.00
C MET A 44 6.15 -10.85 0.77
N GLU A 45 7.41 -10.97 0.35
CA GLU A 45 8.00 -12.27 0.00
C GLU A 45 7.95 -13.28 1.17
N GLY A 46 7.64 -14.53 0.84
CA GLY A 46 7.55 -15.62 1.81
C GLY A 46 6.24 -15.68 2.60
N THR A 47 5.31 -14.74 2.40
CA THR A 47 4.02 -14.74 3.12
C THR A 47 2.98 -15.65 2.48
N ALA A 48 3.17 -16.10 1.22
CA ALA A 48 2.22 -16.94 0.53
C ALA A 48 2.04 -18.30 1.21
N LYS A 49 0.81 -18.59 1.62
CA LYS A 49 0.37 -19.86 2.21
C LYS A 49 -0.70 -20.48 1.34
N TYR A 50 -0.70 -21.79 1.28
CA TYR A 50 -1.59 -22.57 0.45
C TYR A 50 -2.24 -23.71 1.26
N TYR A 51 -3.55 -23.83 1.16
CA TYR A 51 -4.34 -24.83 1.86
C TYR A 51 -5.21 -25.61 0.88
N ILE A 52 -5.31 -26.92 1.07
CA ILE A 52 -6.27 -27.78 0.38
C ILE A 52 -7.23 -28.36 1.43
N ASN A 53 -8.52 -28.14 1.26
CA ASN A 53 -9.56 -28.61 2.20
C ASN A 53 -9.23 -28.27 3.66
N GLY A 54 -8.69 -27.06 3.90
CA GLY A 54 -8.29 -26.57 5.21
C GLY A 54 -6.93 -27.07 5.71
N VAL A 55 -6.24 -27.94 4.98
CA VAL A 55 -4.92 -28.47 5.36
C VAL A 55 -3.81 -27.66 4.69
N LEU A 56 -2.88 -27.14 5.49
CA LEU A 56 -1.71 -26.39 5.01
C LEU A 56 -0.85 -27.29 4.13
N GLN A 57 -0.48 -26.79 2.98
CA GLN A 57 0.41 -27.41 2.01
C GLN A 57 1.80 -26.76 2.06
N PRO A 58 2.83 -27.35 1.44
CA PRO A 58 4.09 -26.65 1.17
C PRO A 58 3.83 -25.32 0.49
N ALA A 59 4.64 -24.30 0.81
CA ALA A 59 4.50 -22.97 0.24
C ALA A 59 4.51 -23.04 -1.30
N PRO A 60 3.58 -22.36 -1.99
CA PRO A 60 3.54 -22.36 -3.44
C PRO A 60 4.72 -21.55 -4.01
N ALA A 61 5.13 -21.85 -5.24
CA ALA A 61 6.11 -21.03 -5.93
C ALA A 61 5.49 -19.65 -6.25
N ALA A 62 5.97 -18.61 -5.59
CA ALA A 62 5.56 -17.23 -5.81
C ALA A 62 6.71 -16.43 -6.41
N THR A 63 6.43 -15.68 -7.48
CA THR A 63 7.34 -14.73 -8.09
C THR A 63 6.79 -13.34 -7.79
N ALA A 64 7.53 -12.57 -7.00
CA ALA A 64 7.22 -11.18 -6.75
C ALA A 64 7.23 -10.40 -8.07
N GLY A 65 6.21 -9.57 -8.26
CA GLY A 65 6.05 -8.81 -9.49
C GLY A 65 6.15 -7.34 -9.30
N PRO A 66 5.52 -6.48 -10.06
CA PRO A 66 4.18 -6.60 -10.65
C PRO A 66 4.20 -7.28 -12.05
N PRO A 67 3.26 -8.20 -12.32
CA PRO A 67 2.27 -8.77 -11.40
C PRO A 67 2.90 -9.85 -10.48
N LEU A 68 2.28 -10.10 -9.32
CA LEU A 68 2.58 -11.28 -8.49
C LEU A 68 2.07 -12.53 -9.22
N VAL A 69 2.90 -13.57 -9.33
CA VAL A 69 2.53 -14.85 -9.94
C VAL A 69 2.72 -15.98 -8.95
N ILE A 70 1.64 -16.70 -8.65
CA ILE A 70 1.65 -17.88 -7.76
C ILE A 70 1.29 -19.11 -8.58
N ASN A 71 2.19 -20.09 -8.62
CA ASN A 71 2.10 -21.26 -9.48
C ASN A 71 1.85 -22.57 -8.71
N GLY A 72 1.41 -23.59 -9.44
CA GLY A 72 1.35 -24.95 -8.95
C GLY A 72 0.15 -25.25 -8.04
N ILE A 73 -0.91 -24.48 -8.13
CA ILE A 73 -2.11 -24.66 -7.33
C ILE A 73 -2.91 -25.85 -7.85
N THR A 74 -3.37 -26.69 -6.93
CA THR A 74 -4.26 -27.83 -7.18
C THR A 74 -5.56 -27.67 -6.40
N VAL A 75 -6.69 -27.91 -7.04
CA VAL A 75 -8.00 -27.94 -6.38
C VAL A 75 -8.61 -29.32 -6.59
N PRO A 76 -8.78 -30.13 -5.53
CA PRO A 76 -9.32 -31.48 -5.68
C PRO A 76 -10.78 -31.49 -6.14
N ALA A 77 -11.21 -32.62 -6.69
CA ALA A 77 -12.61 -32.80 -7.05
C ALA A 77 -13.50 -32.66 -5.81
N GLY A 78 -14.59 -31.90 -5.91
CA GLY A 78 -15.50 -31.65 -4.81
C GLY A 78 -14.89 -30.97 -3.59
N GLY A 79 -13.70 -30.28 -3.76
CA GLY A 79 -12.96 -29.69 -2.69
C GLY A 79 -12.65 -28.20 -2.93
N ASN A 80 -11.76 -27.66 -2.10
CA ASN A 80 -11.33 -26.27 -2.21
C ASN A 80 -9.82 -26.10 -2.05
N ALA A 81 -9.34 -24.96 -2.54
CA ALA A 81 -8.02 -24.43 -2.26
C ALA A 81 -8.15 -23.02 -1.74
N VAL A 82 -7.33 -22.65 -0.75
CA VAL A 82 -7.24 -21.28 -0.23
C VAL A 82 -5.79 -20.84 -0.30
N ILE A 83 -5.58 -19.68 -0.90
CA ILE A 83 -4.30 -19.03 -0.97
C ILE A 83 -4.37 -17.74 -0.15
N VAL A 84 -3.40 -17.54 0.75
CA VAL A 84 -3.29 -16.34 1.59
C VAL A 84 -1.92 -15.74 1.33
N TYR A 85 -1.85 -14.44 1.14
CA TYR A 85 -0.59 -13.70 1.04
C TYR A 85 -0.75 -12.28 1.58
N GLU A 86 0.35 -11.62 1.85
CA GLU A 86 0.39 -10.26 2.38
C GLU A 86 1.04 -9.31 1.37
N ALA A 87 0.54 -8.09 1.32
CA ALA A 87 1.09 -7.00 0.54
C ALA A 87 1.12 -5.72 1.37
N GLU A 88 2.17 -4.92 1.18
CA GLU A 88 2.34 -3.62 1.84
C GLU A 88 1.92 -2.49 0.91
N VAL A 89 1.21 -1.50 1.45
CA VAL A 89 0.80 -0.30 0.72
C VAL A 89 1.98 0.64 0.57
N ASN A 90 2.40 0.90 -0.66
CA ASN A 90 3.52 1.76 -0.99
C ASN A 90 3.10 3.23 -1.29
N PRO A 91 4.06 4.15 -1.55
CA PRO A 91 3.76 5.56 -1.85
C PRO A 91 2.94 5.83 -3.12
N TYR A 92 2.73 4.83 -3.97
CA TYR A 92 1.91 4.94 -5.18
C TYR A 92 0.44 4.63 -4.96
N ALA A 93 0.00 4.46 -3.71
CA ALA A 93 -1.42 4.33 -3.40
C ALA A 93 -2.20 5.52 -3.96
N PRO A 94 -3.35 5.29 -4.63
CA PRO A 94 -4.17 6.38 -5.16
C PRO A 94 -4.52 7.36 -4.06
N LEU A 95 -4.48 8.67 -4.37
CA LEU A 95 -4.97 9.69 -3.46
C LEU A 95 -6.48 9.49 -3.24
N ALA A 96 -6.94 9.73 -2.02
CA ALA A 96 -8.32 9.50 -1.64
C ALA A 96 -9.35 10.19 -2.55
N ALA A 97 -9.00 11.37 -3.09
CA ALA A 97 -9.84 12.09 -4.04
C ALA A 97 -9.96 11.39 -5.41
N THR A 98 -9.07 10.44 -5.73
CA THR A 98 -8.99 9.80 -7.05
C THR A 98 -9.35 8.32 -7.03
N GLY A 99 -9.46 7.68 -5.87
CA GLY A 99 -9.93 6.33 -5.82
C GLY A 99 -9.29 5.42 -4.80
N ASN A 100 -9.78 4.21 -4.81
CA ASN A 100 -9.38 3.11 -3.97
C ASN A 100 -8.33 2.25 -4.68
N ILE A 101 -7.65 1.38 -3.95
CA ILE A 101 -6.83 0.34 -4.55
C ILE A 101 -7.76 -0.77 -5.03
N VAL A 102 -7.84 -0.96 -6.35
CA VAL A 102 -8.64 -2.04 -6.96
C VAL A 102 -7.69 -3.14 -7.37
N ASN A 103 -7.63 -4.21 -6.59
CA ASN A 103 -6.75 -5.34 -6.83
C ASN A 103 -7.48 -6.46 -7.56
N THR A 104 -6.91 -6.97 -8.64
CA THR A 104 -7.49 -8.03 -9.49
C THR A 104 -6.54 -9.19 -9.60
N ALA A 105 -7.02 -10.37 -9.22
CA ALA A 105 -6.33 -11.63 -9.43
C ALA A 105 -7.02 -12.45 -10.52
N THR A 106 -6.22 -12.99 -11.44
CA THR A 106 -6.67 -13.85 -12.54
C THR A 106 -6.16 -15.26 -12.33
N ILE A 107 -7.06 -16.24 -12.35
CA ILE A 107 -6.75 -17.65 -12.22
C ILE A 107 -6.77 -18.30 -13.61
N THR A 108 -5.67 -18.94 -13.99
CA THR A 108 -5.49 -19.61 -15.28
C THR A 108 -4.89 -20.99 -15.14
N GLY A 109 -4.77 -21.74 -16.24
CA GLY A 109 -4.17 -23.08 -16.25
C GLY A 109 -5.21 -24.19 -16.02
N GLY A 110 -4.76 -25.44 -15.89
CA GLY A 110 -5.60 -26.59 -15.63
C GLY A 110 -6.72 -26.84 -16.66
N GLY A 111 -6.70 -26.17 -17.82
CA GLY A 111 -7.74 -26.27 -18.83
C GLY A 111 -9.01 -25.47 -18.53
N ILE A 112 -9.01 -24.58 -17.54
CA ILE A 112 -10.15 -23.71 -17.24
C ILE A 112 -10.16 -22.48 -18.14
N THR A 113 -11.34 -21.89 -18.35
CA THR A 113 -11.45 -20.50 -18.81
C THR A 113 -10.90 -19.57 -17.70
N PRO A 114 -10.11 -18.55 -18.01
CA PRO A 114 -9.62 -17.61 -17.02
C PRO A 114 -10.74 -17.04 -16.15
N ILE A 115 -10.50 -17.00 -14.84
CA ILE A 115 -11.43 -16.45 -13.85
C ILE A 115 -10.78 -15.26 -13.20
N GLU A 116 -11.45 -14.12 -13.20
CA GLU A 116 -11.00 -12.89 -12.54
C GLU A 116 -11.80 -12.67 -11.26
N VAL A 117 -11.11 -12.26 -10.21
CA VAL A 117 -11.68 -11.81 -8.96
C VAL A 117 -11.05 -10.49 -8.55
N THR A 118 -11.88 -9.56 -8.10
CA THR A 118 -11.45 -8.20 -7.78
C THR A 118 -11.87 -7.86 -6.36
N GLU A 119 -10.96 -7.23 -5.62
CA GLU A 119 -11.20 -6.68 -4.29
C GLU A 119 -10.81 -5.20 -4.27
N THR A 120 -11.57 -4.41 -3.51
CA THR A 120 -11.36 -2.97 -3.41
C THR A 120 -10.99 -2.60 -1.98
N VAL A 121 -9.80 -2.03 -1.83
CA VAL A 121 -9.33 -1.48 -0.55
C VAL A 121 -9.61 0.01 -0.54
N VAL A 122 -10.39 0.45 0.43
CA VAL A 122 -10.69 1.87 0.65
C VAL A 122 -9.52 2.51 1.37
N THR A 123 -9.02 3.63 0.85
CA THR A 123 -7.96 4.40 1.49
C THR A 123 -8.55 5.39 2.48
N ASP A 124 -7.96 5.48 3.68
CA ASP A 124 -8.31 6.52 4.64
C ASP A 124 -7.84 7.89 4.16
N ASN A 125 -8.62 8.92 4.51
CA ASN A 125 -8.40 10.30 4.13
C ASN A 125 -7.84 11.08 5.31
N GLU A 126 -6.52 11.00 5.52
CA GLU A 126 -5.88 11.71 6.61
C GLU A 126 -4.71 12.57 6.12
N PRO A 127 -4.63 13.84 6.57
CA PRO A 127 -3.41 14.64 6.41
C PRO A 127 -2.35 14.16 7.41
N LEU A 128 -1.12 13.99 6.95
CA LEU A 128 0.03 13.68 7.80
C LEU A 128 1.06 14.80 7.66
N LEU A 129 1.12 15.68 8.68
CA LEU A 129 1.99 16.84 8.68
C LEU A 129 3.33 16.53 9.34
N ASN A 130 4.40 16.86 8.62
CA ASN A 130 5.77 16.91 9.11
C ASN A 130 6.23 18.36 9.17
N ILE A 131 6.85 18.76 10.28
CA ILE A 131 7.40 20.11 10.47
C ILE A 131 8.88 20.00 10.79
N THR A 132 9.70 20.73 10.05
CA THR A 132 11.12 20.93 10.35
C THR A 132 11.39 22.41 10.61
N LYS A 133 12.28 22.70 11.58
CA LYS A 133 12.71 24.05 11.93
C LYS A 133 14.20 24.22 11.66
N SER A 134 14.57 25.29 11.01
CA SER A 134 15.96 25.68 10.82
C SER A 134 16.20 27.12 11.21
N ILE A 135 17.47 27.50 11.46
CA ILE A 135 17.88 28.82 11.88
C ILE A 135 19.07 29.30 11.03
N SER A 136 19.09 30.60 10.71
CA SER A 136 20.22 31.26 10.02
C SER A 136 20.31 32.70 10.46
N PRO A 137 21.52 33.26 10.58
CA PRO A 137 22.84 32.66 10.43
C PRO A 137 23.27 31.84 11.68
N VAL A 138 24.23 30.96 11.48
CA VAL A 138 24.90 30.25 12.57
C VAL A 138 26.40 30.34 12.33
N PRO A 139 27.20 30.87 13.29
CA PRO A 139 26.87 31.36 14.62
C PRO A 139 26.13 32.71 14.61
N VAL A 140 25.47 33.00 15.72
CA VAL A 140 24.71 34.20 15.96
C VAL A 140 25.60 35.25 16.60
N THR A 141 25.45 36.53 16.18
CA THR A 141 26.10 37.66 16.83
C THR A 141 25.15 38.37 17.78
N GLU A 142 25.67 38.94 18.87
CA GLU A 142 24.89 39.76 19.79
C GLU A 142 24.20 40.92 19.02
N ASN A 143 22.93 41.16 19.30
CA ASN A 143 22.04 42.07 18.57
C ASN A 143 21.88 41.79 17.08
N GLY A 144 22.28 40.60 16.63
CA GLY A 144 22.09 40.15 15.25
C GLY A 144 20.65 39.72 14.97
N THR A 145 20.24 39.74 13.72
CA THR A 145 18.93 39.23 13.26
C THR A 145 19.05 37.75 12.97
N LEU A 146 18.07 37.00 13.46
CA LEU A 146 17.90 35.57 13.20
C LEU A 146 16.68 35.33 12.32
N THR A 147 16.83 34.44 11.37
CA THR A 147 15.70 33.92 10.59
C THR A 147 15.45 32.48 10.97
N TYR A 148 14.24 32.20 11.43
CA TYR A 148 13.74 30.85 11.61
C TYR A 148 12.91 30.47 10.40
N THR A 149 13.18 29.30 9.83
CA THR A 149 12.40 28.76 8.73
C THR A 149 11.70 27.49 9.19
N PHE A 150 10.39 27.47 9.04
CA PHE A 150 9.57 26.29 9.25
C PHE A 150 9.17 25.71 7.90
N LEU A 151 9.58 24.47 7.62
CA LEU A 151 9.11 23.73 6.46
C LEU A 151 8.01 22.77 6.93
N ILE A 152 6.81 22.97 6.40
CA ILE A 152 5.65 22.11 6.67
C ILE A 152 5.40 21.28 5.41
N GLN A 153 5.38 19.97 5.56
CA GLN A 153 5.10 19.04 4.50
C GLN A 153 3.90 18.16 4.89
N ASN A 154 2.95 18.05 3.99
CA ASN A 154 1.87 17.08 4.11
C ASN A 154 2.26 15.83 3.31
N THR A 155 2.54 14.73 3.99
CA THR A 155 2.83 13.41 3.40
C THR A 155 1.61 12.48 3.43
N GLY A 156 0.47 12.96 3.95
CA GLY A 156 -0.81 12.26 3.89
C GLY A 156 -1.45 12.36 2.50
N ASN A 157 -2.55 11.67 2.33
CA ASN A 157 -3.29 11.59 1.07
C ASN A 157 -4.45 12.60 0.96
N THR A 158 -4.62 13.45 1.96
CA THR A 158 -5.65 14.49 2.01
C THR A 158 -5.04 15.83 2.40
N ALA A 159 -5.60 16.94 1.91
CA ALA A 159 -5.17 18.27 2.32
C ALA A 159 -5.49 18.51 3.79
N ALA A 160 -4.55 19.10 4.52
CA ALA A 160 -4.83 19.64 5.85
C ALA A 160 -5.66 20.92 5.68
N ASP A 161 -6.86 20.94 6.23
CA ASP A 161 -7.78 22.07 6.17
C ASP A 161 -7.89 22.79 7.52
N ALA A 162 -8.76 23.81 7.60
CA ALA A 162 -8.96 24.57 8.83
C ALA A 162 -9.55 23.75 9.99
N ALA A 163 -10.18 22.60 9.72
CA ALA A 163 -10.71 21.71 10.76
C ALA A 163 -9.62 20.82 11.34
N THR A 164 -8.56 20.56 10.55
CA THR A 164 -7.37 19.80 10.94
C THR A 164 -6.16 20.72 11.14
N ALA A 165 -6.36 22.02 11.24
CA ALA A 165 -5.30 23.04 11.31
C ALA A 165 -4.31 22.73 12.44
N ALA A 166 -3.03 22.66 12.08
CA ALA A 166 -1.96 22.61 13.05
C ALA A 166 -1.61 24.04 13.48
N GLU A 167 -1.57 24.26 14.78
CA GLU A 167 -1.00 25.49 15.35
C GLU A 167 0.51 25.29 15.51
N ILE A 168 1.30 26.27 15.05
CA ILE A 168 2.74 26.30 15.27
C ILE A 168 3.01 27.19 16.47
N ILE A 169 3.44 26.58 17.58
CA ILE A 169 3.87 27.30 18.78
C ILE A 169 5.38 27.18 18.87
N ASP A 170 6.05 28.35 18.91
CA ASP A 170 7.49 28.42 19.13
C ASP A 170 7.79 29.20 20.40
N THR A 171 8.58 28.61 21.31
CA THR A 171 9.01 29.24 22.54
C THR A 171 10.49 29.56 22.43
N PHE A 172 10.83 30.85 22.55
CA PHE A 172 12.21 31.32 22.45
C PHE A 172 12.87 31.42 23.83
N ASP A 173 13.98 30.73 24.00
CA ASP A 173 14.83 30.80 25.18
C ASP A 173 16.28 30.94 24.71
N PRO A 174 16.97 32.11 24.94
CA PRO A 174 16.47 33.31 25.57
C PRO A 174 15.40 34.05 24.75
N ILE A 175 14.65 34.94 25.44
CA ILE A 175 13.59 35.74 24.81
C ILE A 175 14.16 36.62 23.69
N LEU A 176 13.54 36.52 22.53
CA LEU A 176 13.84 37.36 21.36
C LEU A 176 12.94 38.60 21.34
N SER A 177 13.44 39.70 20.78
CA SER A 177 12.68 40.92 20.56
C SER A 177 12.43 41.15 19.07
N ASN A 178 11.44 42.00 18.74
CA ASN A 178 11.10 42.39 17.38
C ASN A 178 10.81 41.20 16.44
N ILE A 179 9.99 40.27 16.91
CA ILE A 179 9.59 39.09 16.12
C ILE A 179 8.63 39.56 15.02
N ALA A 180 8.92 39.16 13.78
CA ALA A 180 8.04 39.37 12.62
C ALA A 180 7.86 38.06 11.85
N VAL A 181 6.66 37.82 11.30
CA VAL A 181 6.35 36.71 10.41
C VAL A 181 6.20 37.25 9.00
N SER A 182 6.86 36.64 8.03
CA SER A 182 6.85 37.03 6.62
C SER A 182 6.40 35.89 5.72
#